data_6ddf7b1bf3af8115fb2b161d53ee7333
#
_entry.id   6ddf7b1bf3af8115fb2b161d53ee7333
#
_cell.length_a   1.000
_cell.length_b   1.000
_cell.length_c   1.000
_cell.angle_alpha   90.00
_cell.angle_beta   90.00
_cell.angle_gamma   90.00
#
_symmetry.space_group_name_H-M   'P 1'
#
loop_
_entity.id
_entity.type
_entity.pdbx_description
1 polymer ?
#
loop_
_entity_poly.entity_id
_entity_poly.type
_entity_poly.pdbx_seq_one_letter_code
_entity_poly.pdbx_strand_id
1 'polypeptide(L)'
;MSIQHAPVLTCTQLSWRHQGATILEGVDLQVRAGESLALVGPNGSGKSTLIKLLCGVLAASAGEVRLFGQPLSDYLRRDIAQRIAVVEQHSETLDAISVRDAVELGRTPWLSALAPWSAEDDRQVEQALQAVDLTHLSKRRWHSLSGGERQRAQIGRAMAQQPQILLLDEPTNHLDIQHQLSILGLVQRLPVTTVIALHDLNQALTCDRVAVLDKGRLIALGAPEEVLVPELLLQTFGVHAHYLVDPEDGSRLLRFRPAG
;
A
#
# COMPACT_ATOMS: atom_id res chain seq x y z
N MET A 1 -20.15 20.43 -0.19
CA MET A 1 -20.80 19.11 -0.02
C MET A 1 -19.73 18.09 -0.36
N SER A 2 -19.16 17.42 0.65
CA SER A 2 -18.17 16.35 0.44
C SER A 2 -18.89 15.18 -0.23
N ILE A 3 -18.48 14.83 -1.43
CA ILE A 3 -18.91 13.60 -2.08
C ILE A 3 -18.32 12.46 -1.22
N GLN A 4 -19.16 11.86 -0.38
CA GLN A 4 -18.77 10.65 0.35
C GLN A 4 -18.62 9.54 -0.69
N HIS A 5 -17.39 9.27 -1.12
CA HIS A 5 -17.11 8.11 -1.95
C HIS A 5 -17.45 6.83 -1.17
N ALA A 6 -18.24 5.96 -1.78
CA ALA A 6 -18.60 4.69 -1.17
C ALA A 6 -17.33 3.87 -0.85
N PRO A 7 -17.31 3.14 0.27
CA PRO A 7 -16.16 2.32 0.63
C PRO A 7 -15.97 1.19 -0.39
N VAL A 8 -14.76 1.01 -0.88
CA VAL A 8 -14.40 -0.04 -1.83
C VAL A 8 -13.77 -1.25 -1.15
N LEU A 9 -13.18 -1.06 0.04
CA LEU A 9 -12.61 -2.11 0.85
C LEU A 9 -12.93 -1.82 2.32
N THR A 10 -13.53 -2.80 3.01
CA THR A 10 -13.85 -2.66 4.44
C THR A 10 -13.45 -3.92 5.19
N CYS A 11 -13.11 -3.77 6.45
CA CYS A 11 -13.09 -4.90 7.36
C CYS A 11 -13.84 -4.57 8.65
N THR A 12 -14.47 -5.60 9.23
CA THR A 12 -15.28 -5.48 10.45
C THR A 12 -14.83 -6.53 11.44
N GLN A 13 -14.47 -6.08 12.66
CA GLN A 13 -14.00 -6.90 13.77
C GLN A 13 -12.90 -7.90 13.36
N LEU A 14 -12.03 -7.45 12.43
CA LEU A 14 -11.02 -8.29 11.82
C LEU A 14 -9.95 -8.68 12.83
N SER A 15 -9.79 -9.99 13.04
CA SER A 15 -8.79 -10.51 13.97
C SER A 15 -7.99 -11.64 13.34
N TRP A 16 -6.71 -11.73 13.72
CA TRP A 16 -5.82 -12.77 13.25
C TRP A 16 -4.89 -13.27 14.33
N ARG A 17 -4.75 -14.60 14.40
CA ARG A 17 -3.88 -15.29 15.37
C ARG A 17 -2.87 -16.16 14.64
N HIS A 18 -1.66 -16.18 15.15
CA HIS A 18 -0.59 -17.05 14.66
C HIS A 18 0.11 -17.74 15.83
N GLN A 19 0.19 -19.06 15.79
CA GLN A 19 0.83 -19.88 16.83
C GLN A 19 0.39 -19.51 18.26
N GLY A 20 -0.90 -19.25 18.45
CA GLY A 20 -1.46 -18.86 19.75
C GLY A 20 -1.34 -17.38 20.10
N ALA A 21 -0.53 -16.61 19.42
CA ALA A 21 -0.41 -15.15 19.63
C ALA A 21 -1.47 -14.41 18.80
N THR A 22 -2.13 -13.42 19.40
CA THR A 22 -3.02 -12.48 18.69
C THR A 22 -2.18 -11.38 18.09
N ILE A 23 -2.20 -11.28 16.76
CA ILE A 23 -1.45 -10.26 15.99
C ILE A 23 -2.35 -9.09 15.64
N LEU A 24 -3.61 -9.35 15.29
CA LEU A 24 -4.65 -8.32 15.09
C LEU A 24 -5.89 -8.68 15.89
N GLU A 25 -6.53 -7.66 16.46
CA GLU A 25 -7.68 -7.84 17.36
C GLU A 25 -8.76 -6.79 17.07
N GLY A 26 -9.89 -7.22 16.51
CA GLY A 26 -11.09 -6.41 16.34
C GLY A 26 -10.89 -5.14 15.49
N VAL A 27 -10.15 -5.24 14.39
CA VAL A 27 -9.89 -4.08 13.52
C VAL A 27 -11.10 -3.78 12.66
N ASP A 28 -11.60 -2.54 12.74
CA ASP A 28 -12.64 -1.98 11.87
C ASP A 28 -12.02 -0.90 10.98
N LEU A 29 -12.00 -1.12 9.66
CA LEU A 29 -11.40 -0.19 8.69
C LEU A 29 -12.30 -0.03 7.47
N GLN A 30 -12.34 1.20 6.94
CA GLN A 30 -13.02 1.51 5.68
C GLN A 30 -12.08 2.32 4.79
N VAL A 31 -11.88 1.84 3.56
CA VAL A 31 -11.12 2.49 2.49
C VAL A 31 -12.11 2.97 1.43
N ARG A 32 -12.04 4.26 1.09
CA ARG A 32 -12.94 4.91 0.13
C ARG A 32 -12.37 4.85 -1.29
N ALA A 33 -13.24 4.92 -2.29
CA ALA A 33 -12.81 4.95 -3.69
C ALA A 33 -11.92 6.19 -3.96
N GLY A 34 -10.77 5.96 -4.59
CA GLY A 34 -9.86 7.02 -5.01
C GLY A 34 -9.07 7.69 -3.88
N GLU A 35 -9.22 7.27 -2.60
CA GLU A 35 -8.42 7.83 -1.51
C GLU A 35 -7.04 7.19 -1.41
N SER A 36 -6.10 7.94 -0.87
CA SER A 36 -4.83 7.47 -0.33
C SER A 36 -4.93 7.33 1.20
N LEU A 37 -4.81 6.11 1.71
CA LEU A 37 -4.84 5.81 3.14
C LEU A 37 -3.47 5.39 3.61
N ALA A 38 -2.85 6.18 4.49
CA ALA A 38 -1.63 5.77 5.19
C ALA A 38 -1.97 4.82 6.35
N LEU A 39 -1.23 3.72 6.45
CA LEU A 39 -1.28 2.81 7.58
C LEU A 39 0.01 2.95 8.37
N VAL A 40 -0.06 3.55 9.55
CA VAL A 40 1.10 3.82 10.41
C VAL A 40 1.01 3.10 11.75
N GLY A 41 2.12 2.95 12.42
CA GLY A 41 2.22 2.30 13.73
C GLY A 41 3.62 1.78 14.00
N PRO A 42 3.97 1.47 15.26
CA PRO A 42 5.25 0.90 15.63
C PRO A 42 5.56 -0.41 14.88
N ASN A 43 6.82 -0.83 14.89
CA ASN A 43 7.20 -2.14 14.40
C ASN A 43 6.46 -3.24 15.18
N GLY A 44 5.94 -4.24 14.46
CA GLY A 44 5.14 -5.30 15.06
C GLY A 44 3.70 -4.92 15.41
N SER A 45 3.20 -3.73 15.04
CA SER A 45 1.80 -3.33 15.28
C SER A 45 0.78 -4.09 14.44
N GLY A 46 1.21 -4.83 13.40
CA GLY A 46 0.33 -5.65 12.56
C GLY A 46 0.03 -5.08 11.16
N LYS A 47 0.72 -4.01 10.71
CA LYS A 47 0.48 -3.37 9.39
C LYS A 47 0.54 -4.35 8.22
N SER A 48 1.65 -5.08 8.06
CA SER A 48 1.82 -6.07 6.99
C SER A 48 0.81 -7.21 7.07
N THR A 49 0.44 -7.61 8.30
CA THR A 49 -0.60 -8.63 8.52
C THR A 49 -1.96 -8.12 8.08
N LEU A 50 -2.30 -6.86 8.40
CA LEU A 50 -3.56 -6.25 7.94
C LEU A 50 -3.60 -6.18 6.42
N ILE A 51 -2.54 -5.73 5.75
CA ILE A 51 -2.44 -5.71 4.28
C ILE A 51 -2.70 -7.10 3.69
N LYS A 52 -2.07 -8.16 4.24
CA LYS A 52 -2.25 -9.54 3.77
C LYS A 52 -3.66 -10.08 3.98
N LEU A 53 -4.35 -9.66 5.03
CA LEU A 53 -5.76 -10.00 5.25
C LEU A 53 -6.69 -9.25 4.29
N LEU A 54 -6.44 -7.96 4.07
CA LEU A 54 -7.24 -7.12 3.16
C LEU A 54 -7.20 -7.61 1.71
N CYS A 55 -6.11 -8.24 1.27
CA CYS A 55 -6.00 -8.84 -0.07
C CYS A 55 -6.31 -10.34 -0.13
N GLY A 56 -6.68 -10.96 0.98
CA GLY A 56 -7.03 -12.39 1.03
C GLY A 56 -5.85 -13.36 0.93
N VAL A 57 -4.60 -12.88 1.10
CA VAL A 57 -3.40 -13.74 1.22
C VAL A 57 -3.43 -14.54 2.52
N LEU A 58 -3.92 -13.89 3.60
CA LEU A 58 -4.21 -14.56 4.87
C LEU A 58 -5.73 -14.67 5.07
N ALA A 59 -6.17 -15.78 5.69
CA ALA A 59 -7.54 -15.93 6.13
C ALA A 59 -7.69 -15.36 7.55
N ALA A 60 -8.73 -14.58 7.79
CA ALA A 60 -9.02 -14.04 9.12
C ALA A 60 -9.37 -15.16 10.11
N SER A 61 -8.97 -14.99 11.38
CA SER A 61 -9.39 -15.87 12.47
C SER A 61 -10.79 -15.53 12.98
N ALA A 62 -11.20 -14.24 12.88
CA ALA A 62 -12.54 -13.75 13.17
C ALA A 62 -12.76 -12.42 12.42
N GLY A 63 -14.01 -12.01 12.29
CA GLY A 63 -14.39 -10.85 11.49
C GLY A 63 -14.42 -11.15 10.00
N GLU A 64 -14.63 -10.13 9.18
CA GLU A 64 -14.71 -10.27 7.73
C GLU A 64 -14.06 -9.09 7.00
N VAL A 65 -13.62 -9.35 5.78
CA VAL A 65 -13.22 -8.33 4.80
C VAL A 65 -14.26 -8.31 3.68
N ARG A 66 -14.67 -7.12 3.26
CA ARG A 66 -15.58 -6.92 2.12
C ARG A 66 -14.90 -6.08 1.05
N LEU A 67 -15.01 -6.55 -0.18
CA LEU A 67 -14.56 -5.85 -1.38
C LEU A 67 -15.80 -5.41 -2.17
N PHE A 68 -15.94 -4.11 -2.43
CA PHE A 68 -17.14 -3.51 -3.06
C PHE A 68 -18.46 -3.99 -2.43
N GLY A 69 -18.47 -4.10 -1.10
CA GLY A 69 -19.65 -4.50 -0.32
C GLY A 69 -19.93 -6.00 -0.26
N GLN A 70 -19.21 -6.84 -1.00
CA GLN A 70 -19.33 -8.30 -0.97
C GLN A 70 -18.24 -8.92 -0.09
N PRO A 71 -18.51 -9.98 0.69
CA PRO A 71 -17.48 -10.69 1.44
C PRO A 71 -16.33 -11.15 0.53
N LEU A 72 -15.09 -10.94 0.97
CA LEU A 72 -13.91 -11.32 0.19
C LEU A 72 -13.85 -12.85 -0.04
N SER A 73 -14.42 -13.64 0.87
CA SER A 73 -14.57 -15.09 0.76
C SER A 73 -15.42 -15.55 -0.43
N ASP A 74 -16.28 -14.68 -0.94
CA ASP A 74 -17.21 -15.01 -2.04
C ASP A 74 -16.56 -14.79 -3.42
N TYR A 75 -15.37 -14.18 -3.44
CA TYR A 75 -14.59 -13.98 -4.66
C TYR A 75 -13.66 -15.15 -4.92
N LEU A 76 -13.50 -15.50 -6.20
CA LEU A 76 -12.37 -16.34 -6.60
C LEU A 76 -11.06 -15.58 -6.41
N ARG A 77 -9.97 -16.28 -6.08
CA ARG A 77 -8.64 -15.65 -5.93
C ARG A 77 -8.23 -14.83 -7.15
N ARG A 78 -8.59 -15.29 -8.33
CA ARG A 78 -8.36 -14.58 -9.59
C ARG A 78 -9.10 -13.25 -9.63
N ASP A 79 -10.35 -13.21 -9.20
CA ASP A 79 -11.18 -12.00 -9.22
C ASP A 79 -10.68 -10.96 -8.22
N ILE A 80 -10.18 -11.41 -7.06
CA ILE A 80 -9.49 -10.55 -6.09
C ILE A 80 -8.23 -9.97 -6.75
N ALA A 81 -7.40 -10.83 -7.36
CA ALA A 81 -6.17 -10.42 -8.00
C ALA A 81 -6.36 -9.49 -9.21
N GLN A 82 -7.52 -9.50 -9.86
CA GLN A 82 -7.86 -8.50 -10.89
C GLN A 82 -8.27 -7.14 -10.33
N ARG A 83 -8.60 -7.04 -9.04
CA ARG A 83 -9.09 -5.82 -8.38
C ARG A 83 -8.12 -5.22 -7.38
N ILE A 84 -7.36 -6.07 -6.69
CA ILE A 84 -6.39 -5.68 -5.67
C ILE A 84 -5.00 -6.13 -6.11
N ALA A 85 -4.08 -5.18 -6.25
CA ALA A 85 -2.66 -5.47 -6.40
C ALA A 85 -1.92 -5.19 -5.09
N VAL A 86 -0.85 -5.95 -4.84
CA VAL A 86 -0.01 -5.81 -3.66
C VAL A 86 1.44 -5.62 -4.07
N VAL A 87 2.10 -4.65 -3.46
CA VAL A 87 3.55 -4.47 -3.51
C VAL A 87 4.08 -4.79 -2.11
N GLU A 88 4.75 -5.92 -1.99
CA GLU A 88 5.35 -6.38 -0.72
C GLU A 88 6.70 -5.72 -0.48
N GLN A 89 7.10 -5.62 0.78
CA GLN A 89 8.38 -5.05 1.23
C GLN A 89 9.59 -5.77 0.61
N HIS A 90 9.53 -7.09 0.50
CA HIS A 90 10.57 -7.93 -0.09
C HIS A 90 9.93 -8.83 -1.14
N SER A 91 10.20 -8.58 -2.40
CA SER A 91 9.91 -9.52 -3.47
C SER A 91 11.23 -9.89 -4.16
N GLU A 92 11.71 -11.08 -3.87
CA GLU A 92 12.81 -11.68 -4.64
C GLU A 92 12.28 -12.03 -6.03
N THR A 93 12.89 -11.45 -7.04
CA THR A 93 12.61 -11.80 -8.43
C THR A 93 13.81 -12.57 -8.97
N LEU A 94 13.55 -13.60 -9.76
CA LEU A 94 14.60 -14.41 -10.39
C LEU A 94 15.55 -13.51 -11.20
N ASP A 95 16.83 -13.62 -10.94
CA ASP A 95 17.89 -12.73 -11.46
C ASP A 95 18.00 -12.66 -12.99
N ALA A 96 17.42 -13.61 -13.70
CA ALA A 96 17.60 -13.79 -15.15
C ALA A 96 16.59 -13.04 -16.04
N ILE A 97 15.57 -12.38 -15.46
CA ILE A 97 14.50 -11.73 -16.23
C ILE A 97 14.79 -10.26 -16.51
N SER A 98 14.17 -9.71 -17.56
CA SER A 98 14.18 -8.27 -17.85
C SER A 98 13.13 -7.53 -17.00
N VAL A 99 13.21 -6.19 -16.99
CA VAL A 99 12.18 -5.32 -16.37
C VAL A 99 10.81 -5.59 -16.99
N ARG A 100 10.75 -5.73 -18.33
CA ARG A 100 9.51 -6.03 -19.04
C ARG A 100 8.94 -7.37 -18.59
N ASP A 101 9.75 -8.44 -18.55
CA ASP A 101 9.29 -9.76 -18.11
C ASP A 101 8.72 -9.70 -16.68
N ALA A 102 9.37 -8.94 -15.79
CA ALA A 102 8.89 -8.76 -14.42
C ALA A 102 7.53 -8.04 -14.36
N VAL A 103 7.31 -7.03 -15.21
CA VAL A 103 6.03 -6.30 -15.28
C VAL A 103 4.95 -7.16 -15.95
N GLU A 104 5.30 -7.99 -16.95
CA GLU A 104 4.40 -8.94 -17.59
C GLU A 104 3.76 -9.95 -16.62
N LEU A 105 4.46 -10.31 -15.54
CA LEU A 105 3.87 -11.15 -14.47
C LEU A 105 2.60 -10.54 -13.85
N GLY A 106 2.43 -9.24 -13.90
CA GLY A 106 1.21 -8.55 -13.47
C GLY A 106 -0.03 -8.96 -14.30
N ARG A 107 0.15 -9.48 -15.51
CA ARG A 107 -0.96 -9.95 -16.35
C ARG A 107 -1.47 -11.34 -15.99
N THR A 108 -0.76 -12.08 -15.12
CA THR A 108 -1.13 -13.46 -14.73
C THR A 108 -2.62 -13.64 -14.38
N PRO A 109 -3.28 -12.74 -13.63
CA PRO A 109 -4.70 -12.89 -13.30
C PRO A 109 -5.64 -12.82 -14.50
N TRP A 110 -5.18 -12.31 -15.64
CA TRP A 110 -5.98 -12.17 -16.87
C TRP A 110 -5.81 -13.34 -17.82
N LEU A 111 -4.76 -14.14 -17.67
CA LEU A 111 -4.40 -15.23 -18.53
C LEU A 111 -5.09 -16.55 -18.14
N SER A 112 -5.43 -17.36 -19.12
CA SER A 112 -5.93 -18.74 -18.94
C SER A 112 -5.71 -19.53 -20.23
N ALA A 113 -6.01 -20.82 -20.21
CA ALA A 113 -5.97 -21.66 -21.42
C ALA A 113 -6.91 -21.15 -22.53
N LEU A 114 -8.03 -20.49 -22.17
CA LEU A 114 -9.00 -19.91 -23.11
C LEU A 114 -8.75 -18.41 -23.39
N ALA A 115 -7.87 -17.77 -22.62
CA ALA A 115 -7.47 -16.37 -22.80
C ALA A 115 -5.94 -16.29 -22.71
N PRO A 116 -5.22 -16.72 -23.78
CA PRO A 116 -3.78 -16.61 -23.84
C PRO A 116 -3.36 -15.14 -23.97
N TRP A 117 -2.06 -14.88 -23.89
CA TRP A 117 -1.48 -13.55 -24.10
C TRP A 117 -1.97 -12.89 -25.39
N SER A 118 -2.29 -11.62 -25.35
CA SER A 118 -2.87 -10.86 -26.42
C SER A 118 -2.20 -9.49 -26.58
N ALA A 119 -2.52 -8.80 -27.68
CA ALA A 119 -2.07 -7.41 -27.89
C ALA A 119 -2.60 -6.43 -26.82
N GLU A 120 -3.69 -6.77 -26.12
CA GLU A 120 -4.16 -5.99 -24.97
C GLU A 120 -3.19 -6.09 -23.81
N ASP A 121 -2.66 -7.29 -23.54
CA ASP A 121 -1.69 -7.50 -22.46
C ASP A 121 -0.40 -6.72 -22.73
N ASP A 122 0.07 -6.70 -24.00
CA ASP A 122 1.21 -5.87 -24.39
C ASP A 122 0.96 -4.38 -24.12
N ARG A 123 -0.23 -3.87 -24.48
CA ARG A 123 -0.60 -2.47 -24.22
C ARG A 123 -0.60 -2.15 -22.73
N GLN A 124 -1.15 -3.03 -21.89
CA GLN A 124 -1.21 -2.84 -20.46
C GLN A 124 0.18 -2.84 -19.81
N VAL A 125 1.07 -3.71 -20.27
CA VAL A 125 2.47 -3.73 -19.84
C VAL A 125 3.19 -2.45 -20.25
N GLU A 126 2.99 -1.96 -21.46
CA GLU A 126 3.59 -0.69 -21.92
C GLU A 126 3.08 0.51 -21.14
N GLN A 127 1.78 0.59 -20.89
CA GLN A 127 1.18 1.64 -20.05
C GLN A 127 1.72 1.59 -18.62
N ALA A 128 1.87 0.39 -18.03
CA ALA A 128 2.43 0.21 -16.72
C ALA A 128 3.90 0.67 -16.65
N LEU A 129 4.73 0.30 -17.64
CA LEU A 129 6.12 0.75 -17.75
C LEU A 129 6.23 2.28 -17.90
N GLN A 130 5.33 2.87 -18.66
CA GLN A 130 5.27 4.33 -18.83
C GLN A 130 4.84 5.02 -17.52
N ALA A 131 3.83 4.49 -16.83
CA ALA A 131 3.32 5.05 -15.58
C ALA A 131 4.39 5.11 -14.47
N VAL A 132 5.36 4.18 -14.50
CA VAL A 132 6.46 4.11 -13.53
C VAL A 132 7.81 4.63 -14.06
N ASP A 133 7.81 5.27 -15.24
CA ASP A 133 9.03 5.83 -15.87
C ASP A 133 10.13 4.80 -16.16
N LEU A 134 9.77 3.57 -16.54
CA LEU A 134 10.73 2.49 -16.83
C LEU A 134 10.74 2.00 -18.29
N THR A 135 10.05 2.67 -19.20
CA THR A 135 10.01 2.27 -20.62
C THR A 135 11.43 2.15 -21.21
N HIS A 136 12.32 3.10 -20.88
CA HIS A 136 13.72 3.13 -21.37
C HIS A 136 14.58 2.01 -20.78
N LEU A 137 14.16 1.38 -19.68
CA LEU A 137 14.84 0.27 -19.01
C LEU A 137 14.15 -1.09 -19.25
N SER A 138 13.11 -1.16 -20.08
CA SER A 138 12.28 -2.37 -20.27
C SER A 138 13.09 -3.64 -20.58
N LYS A 139 14.18 -3.52 -21.33
CA LYS A 139 15.08 -4.64 -21.71
C LYS A 139 16.21 -4.88 -20.70
N ARG A 140 16.37 -4.02 -19.69
CA ARG A 140 17.44 -4.13 -18.70
C ARG A 140 17.21 -5.31 -17.77
N ARG A 141 18.26 -6.00 -17.36
CA ARG A 141 18.17 -7.14 -16.44
C ARG A 141 17.83 -6.69 -15.02
N TRP A 142 16.96 -7.43 -14.35
CA TRP A 142 16.47 -7.13 -13.00
C TRP A 142 17.60 -6.90 -11.98
N HIS A 143 18.61 -7.76 -11.96
CA HIS A 143 19.73 -7.66 -11.02
C HIS A 143 20.57 -6.40 -11.17
N SER A 144 20.56 -5.75 -12.35
CA SER A 144 21.31 -4.53 -12.63
C SER A 144 20.58 -3.23 -12.26
N LEU A 145 19.35 -3.34 -11.74
CA LEU A 145 18.56 -2.18 -11.33
C LEU A 145 19.03 -1.67 -9.96
N SER A 146 18.95 -0.36 -9.75
CA SER A 146 19.03 0.28 -8.44
C SER A 146 17.83 -0.10 -7.56
N GLY A 147 17.90 0.15 -6.26
CA GLY A 147 16.78 -0.08 -5.34
C GLY A 147 15.51 0.65 -5.77
N GLY A 148 15.62 1.93 -6.12
CA GLY A 148 14.49 2.74 -6.60
C GLY A 148 13.91 2.25 -7.93
N GLU A 149 14.77 1.83 -8.89
CA GLU A 149 14.31 1.24 -10.15
C GLU A 149 13.60 -0.09 -9.93
N ARG A 150 14.09 -0.94 -9.02
CA ARG A 150 13.39 -2.19 -8.65
C ARG A 150 12.03 -1.91 -8.03
N GLN A 151 11.95 -0.96 -7.11
CA GLN A 151 10.68 -0.57 -6.48
C GLN A 151 9.68 -0.05 -7.51
N ARG A 152 10.11 0.80 -8.46
CA ARG A 152 9.27 1.25 -9.58
C ARG A 152 8.80 0.08 -10.44
N ALA A 153 9.66 -0.89 -10.73
CA ALA A 153 9.30 -2.07 -11.52
C ALA A 153 8.26 -2.96 -10.79
N GLN A 154 8.35 -3.08 -9.46
CA GLN A 154 7.34 -3.77 -8.66
C GLN A 154 5.99 -3.05 -8.71
N ILE A 155 5.98 -1.71 -8.59
CA ILE A 155 4.77 -0.91 -8.77
C ILE A 155 4.24 -1.06 -10.21
N GLY A 156 5.12 -1.06 -11.23
CA GLY A 156 4.76 -1.32 -12.62
C GLY A 156 4.10 -2.69 -12.80
N ARG A 157 4.64 -3.73 -12.18
CA ARG A 157 4.03 -5.08 -12.16
C ARG A 157 2.63 -5.05 -11.56
N ALA A 158 2.46 -4.34 -10.43
CA ALA A 158 1.16 -4.17 -9.79
C ALA A 158 0.19 -3.40 -10.69
N MET A 159 0.63 -2.35 -11.38
CA MET A 159 -0.19 -1.56 -12.28
C MET A 159 -0.56 -2.30 -13.57
N ALA A 160 0.30 -3.18 -14.10
CA ALA A 160 -0.01 -4.05 -15.24
C ALA A 160 -1.21 -4.98 -14.94
N GLN A 161 -1.48 -5.28 -13.69
CA GLN A 161 -2.65 -6.02 -13.23
C GLN A 161 -3.96 -5.24 -13.41
N GLN A 162 -3.91 -3.92 -13.69
CA GLN A 162 -5.06 -3.01 -13.78
C GLN A 162 -5.92 -3.00 -12.50
N PRO A 163 -5.32 -2.80 -11.32
CA PRO A 163 -6.04 -2.88 -10.07
C PRO A 163 -6.94 -1.67 -9.87
N GLN A 164 -8.00 -1.84 -9.10
CA GLN A 164 -8.81 -0.73 -8.56
C GLN A 164 -8.27 -0.27 -7.20
N ILE A 165 -7.55 -1.17 -6.49
CA ILE A 165 -6.95 -0.93 -5.18
C ILE A 165 -5.50 -1.42 -5.21
N LEU A 166 -4.58 -0.56 -4.78
CA LEU A 166 -3.16 -0.86 -4.64
C LEU A 166 -2.78 -0.83 -3.16
N LEU A 167 -2.31 -1.95 -2.66
CA LEU A 167 -1.81 -2.10 -1.29
C LEU A 167 -0.28 -2.11 -1.34
N LEU A 168 0.37 -1.23 -0.59
CA LEU A 168 1.83 -1.12 -0.55
C LEU A 168 2.32 -1.33 0.88
N ASP A 169 3.16 -2.34 1.06
CA ASP A 169 3.76 -2.65 2.36
C ASP A 169 5.18 -2.07 2.43
N GLU A 170 5.31 -0.90 3.06
CA GLU A 170 6.58 -0.17 3.27
C GLU A 170 7.38 0.07 1.96
N PRO A 171 6.75 0.69 0.94
CA PRO A 171 7.35 0.79 -0.39
C PRO A 171 8.59 1.69 -0.46
N THR A 172 8.85 2.48 0.57
CA THR A 172 9.98 3.42 0.66
C THR A 172 11.14 2.89 1.52
N ASN A 173 11.00 1.69 2.09
CA ASN A 173 12.00 1.14 2.99
C ASN A 173 13.32 0.85 2.27
N HIS A 174 14.46 1.10 2.94
CA HIS A 174 15.82 0.92 2.40
C HIS A 174 16.19 1.78 1.18
N LEU A 175 15.36 2.78 0.83
CA LEU A 175 15.66 3.74 -0.22
C LEU A 175 16.25 5.02 0.38
N ASP A 176 17.10 5.72 -0.36
CA ASP A 176 17.53 7.07 -0.02
C ASP A 176 16.37 8.08 -0.16
N ILE A 177 16.54 9.27 0.40
CA ILE A 177 15.48 10.29 0.47
C ILE A 177 14.97 10.67 -0.93
N GLN A 178 15.83 10.78 -1.92
CA GLN A 178 15.43 11.14 -3.29
C GLN A 178 14.51 10.07 -3.88
N HIS A 179 14.88 8.80 -3.73
CA HIS A 179 14.07 7.68 -4.21
C HIS A 179 12.76 7.54 -3.42
N GLN A 180 12.77 7.76 -2.10
CA GLN A 180 11.55 7.75 -1.28
C GLN A 180 10.54 8.78 -1.78
N LEU A 181 10.94 10.03 -1.93
CA LEU A 181 10.09 11.11 -2.45
C LEU A 181 9.57 10.80 -3.86
N SER A 182 10.44 10.25 -4.71
CA SER A 182 10.07 9.86 -6.07
C SER A 182 9.01 8.76 -6.10
N ILE A 183 9.12 7.73 -5.24
CA ILE A 183 8.12 6.64 -5.13
C ILE A 183 6.79 7.18 -4.60
N LEU A 184 6.80 7.99 -3.54
CA LEU A 184 5.57 8.56 -2.99
C LEU A 184 4.87 9.46 -4.02
N GLY A 185 5.61 10.36 -4.69
CA GLY A 185 5.07 11.19 -5.75
C GLY A 185 4.56 10.38 -6.95
N LEU A 186 5.17 9.23 -7.25
CA LEU A 186 4.65 8.29 -8.23
C LEU A 186 3.31 7.72 -7.79
N VAL A 187 3.23 7.14 -6.58
CA VAL A 187 2.01 6.51 -6.06
C VAL A 187 0.84 7.49 -5.98
N GLN A 188 1.07 8.75 -5.58
CA GLN A 188 0.04 9.79 -5.52
C GLN A 188 -0.55 10.15 -6.89
N ARG A 189 0.20 9.96 -7.99
CA ARG A 189 -0.29 10.22 -9.35
C ARG A 189 -1.05 9.03 -9.96
N LEU A 190 -1.00 7.86 -9.34
CA LEU A 190 -1.71 6.69 -9.88
C LEU A 190 -3.24 6.86 -9.70
N PRO A 191 -4.05 6.59 -10.73
CA PRO A 191 -5.50 6.75 -10.67
C PRO A 191 -6.20 5.56 -10.01
N VAL A 192 -5.73 5.17 -8.82
CA VAL A 192 -6.23 4.00 -8.06
C VAL A 192 -6.38 4.33 -6.59
N THR A 193 -7.24 3.61 -5.89
CA THR A 193 -7.30 3.67 -4.42
C THR A 193 -6.04 3.08 -3.83
N THR A 194 -5.39 3.73 -2.87
CA THR A 194 -4.14 3.24 -2.28
C THR A 194 -4.23 3.06 -0.77
N VAL A 195 -3.66 1.97 -0.26
CA VAL A 195 -3.36 1.78 1.16
C VAL A 195 -1.86 1.57 1.29
N ILE A 196 -1.18 2.42 2.04
CA ILE A 196 0.27 2.47 2.10
C ILE A 196 0.73 2.33 3.54
N ALA A 197 1.39 1.23 3.88
CA ALA A 197 2.08 1.12 5.15
C ALA A 197 3.34 2.00 5.13
N LEU A 198 3.44 2.91 6.09
CA LEU A 198 4.53 3.88 6.17
C LEU A 198 5.15 3.88 7.57
N HIS A 199 6.46 4.11 7.63
CA HIS A 199 7.19 4.34 8.87
C HIS A 199 7.36 5.82 9.19
N ASP A 200 7.54 6.65 8.17
CA ASP A 200 7.71 8.09 8.33
C ASP A 200 6.34 8.77 8.41
N LEU A 201 6.06 9.39 9.55
CA LEU A 201 4.80 10.09 9.80
C LEU A 201 4.68 11.38 8.96
N ASN A 202 5.79 12.01 8.55
CA ASN A 202 5.74 13.14 7.63
C ASN A 202 5.30 12.71 6.23
N GLN A 203 5.68 11.49 5.80
CA GLN A 203 5.15 10.92 4.56
C GLN A 203 3.64 10.64 4.67
N ALA A 204 3.16 10.22 5.84
CA ALA A 204 1.74 9.97 6.07
C ALA A 204 0.88 11.26 6.03
N LEU A 205 1.47 12.44 6.31
CA LEU A 205 0.78 13.74 6.18
C LEU A 205 0.35 14.05 4.74
N THR A 206 0.94 13.41 3.75
CA THR A 206 0.62 13.63 2.33
C THR A 206 -0.54 12.75 1.83
N CYS A 207 -1.08 11.88 2.67
CA CYS A 207 -2.22 11.03 2.35
C CYS A 207 -3.56 11.70 2.75
N ASP A 208 -4.66 11.26 2.13
CA ASP A 208 -6.01 11.80 2.46
C ASP A 208 -6.44 11.42 3.87
N ARG A 209 -6.09 10.22 4.32
CA ARG A 209 -6.39 9.73 5.67
C ARG A 209 -5.25 8.89 6.22
N VAL A 210 -5.22 8.82 7.54
CA VAL A 210 -4.26 8.02 8.31
C VAL A 210 -5.02 7.06 9.22
N ALA A 211 -4.60 5.80 9.19
CA ALA A 211 -5.00 4.74 10.12
C ALA A 211 -3.81 4.41 11.01
N VAL A 212 -3.97 4.52 12.34
CA VAL A 212 -2.91 4.23 13.32
C VAL A 212 -3.17 2.88 13.96
N LEU A 213 -2.24 1.95 13.77
CA LEU A 213 -2.23 0.65 14.46
C LEU A 213 -1.27 0.68 15.64
N ASP A 214 -1.72 0.17 16.78
CA ASP A 214 -0.87 -0.15 17.93
C ASP A 214 -1.28 -1.51 18.51
N LYS A 215 -0.29 -2.38 18.74
CA LYS A 215 -0.46 -3.71 19.36
C LYS A 215 -1.64 -4.51 18.76
N GLY A 216 -1.76 -4.48 17.44
CA GLY A 216 -2.79 -5.22 16.71
C GLY A 216 -4.17 -4.59 16.67
N ARG A 217 -4.35 -3.38 17.20
CA ARG A 217 -5.63 -2.65 17.21
C ARG A 217 -5.55 -1.36 16.42
N LEU A 218 -6.64 -1.01 15.75
CA LEU A 218 -6.79 0.30 15.14
C LEU A 218 -7.21 1.29 16.23
N ILE A 219 -6.34 2.26 16.54
CA ILE A 219 -6.56 3.22 17.63
C ILE A 219 -7.03 4.58 17.14
N ALA A 220 -6.79 4.92 15.86
CA ALA A 220 -7.29 6.15 15.26
C ALA A 220 -7.42 6.00 13.73
N LEU A 221 -8.39 6.70 13.14
CA LEU A 221 -8.62 6.75 11.70
C LEU A 221 -9.28 8.09 11.34
N GLY A 222 -8.65 8.89 10.52
CA GLY A 222 -9.18 10.22 10.12
C GLY A 222 -8.21 11.00 9.25
N ALA A 223 -8.45 12.29 9.10
CA ALA A 223 -7.52 13.20 8.44
C ALA A 223 -6.16 13.21 9.18
N PRO A 224 -5.03 13.37 8.48
CA PRO A 224 -3.72 13.30 9.11
C PRO A 224 -3.58 14.24 10.32
N GLU A 225 -4.06 15.47 10.21
CA GLU A 225 -3.96 16.48 11.25
C GLU A 225 -4.86 16.21 12.47
N GLU A 226 -5.96 15.50 12.28
CA GLU A 226 -6.87 15.08 13.36
C GLU A 226 -6.35 13.86 14.12
N VAL A 227 -5.59 13.02 13.43
CA VAL A 227 -5.10 11.73 13.95
C VAL A 227 -3.70 11.86 14.53
N LEU A 228 -2.76 12.50 13.82
CA LEU A 228 -1.36 12.57 14.23
C LEU A 228 -1.12 13.70 15.25
N VAL A 229 -1.93 13.71 16.33
CA VAL A 229 -1.82 14.69 17.42
C VAL A 229 -0.71 14.32 18.42
N PRO A 230 -0.09 15.32 19.10
CA PRO A 230 1.04 15.09 20.01
C PRO A 230 0.77 14.01 21.07
N GLU A 231 -0.42 13.97 21.64
CA GLU A 231 -0.82 13.03 22.68
C GLU A 231 -0.83 11.59 22.16
N LEU A 232 -1.40 11.36 20.98
CA LEU A 232 -1.42 10.04 20.34
C LEU A 232 0.00 9.60 19.98
N LEU A 233 0.82 10.51 19.45
CA LEU A 233 2.20 10.21 19.05
C LEU A 233 3.07 9.86 20.26
N LEU A 234 2.89 10.52 21.39
CA LEU A 234 3.56 10.18 22.62
C LEU A 234 3.16 8.78 23.12
N GLN A 235 1.86 8.47 23.15
CA GLN A 235 1.34 7.20 23.64
C GLN A 235 1.73 6.02 22.75
N THR A 236 1.69 6.21 21.43
CA THR A 236 1.88 5.12 20.47
C THR A 236 3.34 4.93 20.06
N PHE A 237 4.06 6.03 19.81
CA PHE A 237 5.42 6.00 19.28
C PHE A 237 6.49 6.37 20.33
N GLY A 238 6.08 6.84 21.51
CA GLY A 238 7.02 7.25 22.56
C GLY A 238 7.83 8.49 22.22
N VAL A 239 7.29 9.38 21.42
CA VAL A 239 7.96 10.62 20.98
C VAL A 239 7.09 11.84 21.26
N HIS A 240 7.72 12.93 21.70
CA HIS A 240 7.09 14.24 21.66
C HIS A 240 7.13 14.78 20.25
N ALA A 241 6.00 15.25 19.77
CA ALA A 241 5.88 15.84 18.43
C ALA A 241 5.15 17.18 18.48
N HIS A 242 5.46 18.07 17.57
CA HIS A 242 4.70 19.29 17.33
C HIS A 242 4.75 19.62 15.84
N TYR A 243 3.69 20.26 15.35
CA TYR A 243 3.63 20.72 13.99
C TYR A 243 4.48 21.98 13.80
N LEU A 244 5.22 22.00 12.69
CA LEU A 244 5.84 23.19 12.14
C LEU A 244 5.16 23.50 10.81
N VAL A 245 5.10 24.77 10.46
CA VAL A 245 4.63 25.25 9.16
C VAL A 245 5.84 25.69 8.35
N ASP A 246 6.01 25.14 7.17
CA ASP A 246 7.05 25.57 6.25
C ASP A 246 6.71 27.00 5.76
N PRO A 247 7.61 27.98 5.92
CA PRO A 247 7.35 29.35 5.50
C PRO A 247 7.33 29.53 3.98
N GLU A 248 7.88 28.58 3.20
CA GLU A 248 7.96 28.69 1.74
C GLU A 248 6.64 28.30 1.06
N ASP A 249 6.00 27.22 1.51
CA ASP A 249 4.82 26.65 0.85
C ASP A 249 3.60 26.49 1.78
N GLY A 250 3.76 26.78 3.08
CA GLY A 250 2.72 26.63 4.09
C GLY A 250 2.43 25.18 4.48
N SER A 251 3.20 24.22 3.99
CA SER A 251 3.04 22.81 4.33
C SER A 251 3.32 22.56 5.80
N ARG A 252 2.67 21.55 6.36
CA ARG A 252 2.88 21.15 7.75
C ARG A 252 3.78 19.94 7.83
N LEU A 253 4.71 19.97 8.78
CA LEU A 253 5.60 18.86 9.09
C LEU A 253 5.64 18.61 10.60
N LEU A 254 5.86 17.36 10.97
CA LEU A 254 6.04 16.94 12.36
C LEU A 254 7.52 17.00 12.72
N ARG A 255 7.83 17.74 13.78
CA ARG A 255 9.14 17.72 14.42
C ARG A 255 9.08 16.86 15.67
N PHE A 256 9.99 15.87 15.75
CA PHE A 256 10.05 14.91 16.83
C PHE A 256 11.16 15.22 17.82
N ARG A 257 10.92 14.86 19.12
CA ARG A 257 11.90 14.84 20.19
C ARG A 257 11.72 13.56 21.01
N PRO A 258 12.80 12.99 21.55
CA PRO A 258 12.69 11.85 22.46
C PRO A 258 11.76 12.18 23.63
N ALA A 259 11.04 11.18 24.15
CA ALA A 259 10.17 11.34 25.32
C ALA A 259 10.93 11.26 26.67
N GLY A 260 12.28 11.30 26.66
CA GLY A 260 13.10 11.28 27.89
C GLY A 260 13.39 9.86 28.36
#